data_846ad361080c59c532b27d9e01ca2b4f
#
_entry.id   846ad361080c59c532b27d9e01ca2b4f
#
_cell.length_a   1.000
_cell.length_b   1.000
_cell.length_c   1.000
_cell.angle_alpha   90.00
_cell.angle_beta   90.00
_cell.angle_gamma   90.00
#
_symmetry.space_group_name_H-M   'P 1'
#
loop_
_entity.id
_entity.type
_entity.pdbx_description
1 polymer ?
#
loop_
_entity_poly.entity_id
_entity_poly.type
_entity_poly.pdbx_seq_one_letter_code
_entity_poly.pdbx_strand_id
1 'polypeptide(L)'
;MKRNQDRSNNQLRDITIEPNINIHAEGSVLISFGNTKVICNASIENNVPRWMKNSDEGWVTGEYGMLPRSTNERMSREAARGKQSGRTQEIQRLIGRSLRQAVNLKYLKGKTINVDCDVIQADGGTRTASIT
;
A
#
# COMPACT_ATOMS: atom_id res chain seq x y z
N MET A 1 -17.32 5.54 23.93
CA MET A 1 -16.41 6.18 22.96
C MET A 1 -17.05 6.17 21.58
N LYS A 2 -17.19 7.32 20.96
CA LYS A 2 -17.83 7.42 19.64
C LYS A 2 -16.79 7.11 18.56
N ARG A 3 -17.06 6.12 17.71
CA ARG A 3 -16.17 5.79 16.59
C ARG A 3 -16.43 6.71 15.41
N ASN A 4 -15.41 6.96 14.58
CA ASN A 4 -15.56 7.75 13.35
C ASN A 4 -16.73 7.24 12.51
N GLN A 5 -17.49 8.17 11.91
CA GLN A 5 -18.68 7.88 11.09
C GLN A 5 -19.82 7.23 11.88
N ASP A 6 -19.91 7.50 13.18
CA ASP A 6 -20.95 7.01 14.09
C ASP A 6 -21.16 5.49 14.09
N ARG A 7 -20.12 4.71 13.72
CA ARG A 7 -20.16 3.25 13.63
C ARG A 7 -20.29 2.59 15.01
N SER A 8 -21.02 1.50 15.06
CA SER A 8 -21.04 0.61 16.22
C SER A 8 -19.70 -0.11 16.42
N ASN A 9 -19.48 -0.71 17.60
CA ASN A 9 -18.18 -1.32 17.93
C ASN A 9 -17.79 -2.49 17.00
N ASN A 10 -18.75 -3.18 16.45
CA ASN A 10 -18.56 -4.33 15.54
C ASN A 10 -18.81 -4.01 14.06
N GLN A 11 -18.98 -2.73 13.73
CA GLN A 11 -19.24 -2.30 12.36
C GLN A 11 -17.93 -1.91 11.66
N LEU A 12 -17.69 -2.47 10.48
CA LEU A 12 -16.61 -2.03 9.59
C LEU A 12 -16.98 -0.68 8.93
N ARG A 13 -15.98 0.02 8.40
CA ARG A 13 -16.22 1.13 7.47
C ARG A 13 -16.77 0.57 6.16
N ASP A 14 -17.47 1.39 5.41
CA ASP A 14 -17.85 1.03 4.04
C ASP A 14 -16.58 0.87 3.20
N ILE A 15 -16.46 -0.27 2.53
CA ILE A 15 -15.30 -0.62 1.73
C ILE A 15 -15.70 -0.64 0.26
N THR A 16 -14.99 0.13 -0.56
CA THR A 16 -15.11 0.09 -2.02
C THR A 16 -13.74 -0.14 -2.65
N ILE A 17 -13.70 -0.97 -3.68
CA ILE A 17 -12.49 -1.26 -4.46
C ILE A 17 -12.83 -1.00 -5.92
N GLU A 18 -12.16 -0.02 -6.52
CA GLU A 18 -12.25 0.29 -7.94
C GLU A 18 -10.98 -0.20 -8.65
N PRO A 19 -11.05 -1.29 -9.42
CA PRO A 19 -9.88 -1.79 -10.15
C PRO A 19 -9.64 -1.00 -11.44
N ASN A 20 -8.45 -1.21 -12.03
CA ASN A 20 -8.09 -0.70 -13.35
C ASN A 20 -8.12 0.83 -13.47
N ILE A 21 -7.63 1.53 -12.44
CA ILE A 21 -7.58 3.00 -12.43
C ILE A 21 -6.35 3.56 -13.17
N ASN A 22 -5.35 2.73 -13.45
CA ASN A 22 -4.11 3.11 -14.13
C ASN A 22 -3.86 2.15 -15.29
N ILE A 23 -3.73 2.69 -16.49
CA ILE A 23 -3.54 1.90 -17.72
C ILE A 23 -2.13 1.32 -17.88
N HIS A 24 -1.15 1.82 -17.12
CA HIS A 24 0.26 1.43 -17.26
C HIS A 24 0.67 0.32 -16.29
N ALA A 25 0.03 0.26 -15.10
CA ALA A 25 0.36 -0.73 -14.09
C ALA A 25 -0.26 -2.11 -14.42
N GLU A 26 0.43 -3.18 -14.11
CA GLU A 26 -0.10 -4.55 -14.27
C GLU A 26 -1.30 -4.80 -13.37
N GLY A 27 -1.35 -4.13 -12.23
CA GLY A 27 -2.53 -4.09 -11.36
C GLY A 27 -2.70 -2.72 -10.74
N SER A 28 -3.94 -2.25 -10.63
CA SER A 28 -4.21 -0.96 -10.00
C SER A 28 -5.59 -0.94 -9.37
N VAL A 29 -5.68 -0.33 -8.19
CA VAL A 29 -6.94 -0.16 -7.49
C VAL A 29 -7.00 1.21 -6.79
N LEU A 30 -8.18 1.76 -6.69
CA LEU A 30 -8.52 2.79 -5.71
C LEU A 30 -9.35 2.11 -4.62
N ILE A 31 -8.79 2.01 -3.44
CA ILE A 31 -9.49 1.47 -2.28
C ILE A 31 -9.97 2.60 -1.38
N SER A 32 -11.22 2.48 -0.91
CA SER A 32 -11.81 3.40 0.07
C SER A 32 -12.30 2.63 1.28
N PHE A 33 -11.87 3.06 2.46
CA PHE A 33 -12.39 2.65 3.76
C PHE A 33 -13.09 3.87 4.36
N GLY A 34 -14.38 4.01 4.11
CA GLY A 34 -15.08 5.26 4.41
C GLY A 34 -14.42 6.43 3.70
N ASN A 35 -13.95 7.42 4.46
CA ASN A 35 -13.28 8.60 3.92
C ASN A 35 -11.78 8.39 3.63
N THR A 36 -11.19 7.30 4.06
CA THR A 36 -9.79 7.00 3.73
C THR A 36 -9.71 6.42 2.34
N LYS A 37 -8.87 7.01 1.49
CA LYS A 37 -8.69 6.62 0.08
C LYS A 37 -7.21 6.44 -0.23
N VAL A 38 -6.88 5.31 -0.84
CA VAL A 38 -5.51 4.96 -1.22
C VAL A 38 -5.50 4.44 -2.65
N ILE A 39 -4.57 4.93 -3.45
CA ILE A 39 -4.27 4.37 -4.77
C ILE A 39 -3.16 3.35 -4.59
N CYS A 40 -3.37 2.13 -5.08
CA CYS A 40 -2.37 1.07 -5.06
C CYS A 40 -2.10 0.60 -6.49
N ASN A 41 -0.82 0.62 -6.88
CA ASN A 41 -0.37 0.15 -8.18
C ASN A 41 0.63 -0.99 -8.01
N ALA A 42 0.47 -2.05 -8.77
CA ALA A 42 1.41 -3.18 -8.79
C ALA A 42 2.18 -3.19 -10.09
N SER A 43 3.50 -3.31 -9.98
CA SER A 43 4.43 -3.42 -11.11
C SER A 43 5.22 -4.71 -11.00
N ILE A 44 5.39 -5.42 -12.11
CA ILE A 44 6.17 -6.66 -12.18
C ILE A 44 7.54 -6.37 -12.79
N GLU A 45 8.59 -6.73 -12.06
CA GLU A 45 9.98 -6.69 -12.53
C GLU A 45 10.50 -8.11 -12.75
N ASN A 46 11.27 -8.32 -13.81
CA ASN A 46 11.85 -9.64 -14.16
C ASN A 46 13.19 -9.87 -13.47
N ASN A 47 13.32 -9.47 -12.24
CA ASN A 47 14.47 -9.68 -11.37
C ASN A 47 14.04 -9.90 -9.93
N VAL A 48 14.96 -10.35 -9.10
CA VAL A 48 14.78 -10.48 -7.66
C VAL A 48 15.89 -9.73 -6.94
N PRO A 49 15.69 -9.36 -5.66
CA PRO A 49 16.77 -8.79 -4.86
C PRO A 49 18.02 -9.68 -4.86
N ARG A 50 19.22 -9.09 -4.76
CA ARG A 50 20.49 -9.81 -4.82
C ARG A 50 20.57 -10.98 -3.85
N TRP A 51 20.03 -10.84 -2.66
CA TRP A 51 20.03 -11.88 -1.62
C TRP A 51 19.12 -13.07 -1.95
N MET A 52 18.28 -12.95 -2.99
CA MET A 52 17.40 -14.02 -3.49
C MET A 52 17.86 -14.62 -4.82
N LYS A 53 19.02 -14.24 -5.34
CA LYS A 53 19.48 -14.59 -6.70
C LYS A 53 19.45 -16.10 -7.01
N ASN A 54 19.66 -16.94 -6.03
CA ASN A 54 19.69 -18.41 -6.19
C ASN A 54 18.45 -19.08 -5.57
N SER A 55 17.42 -18.31 -5.21
CA SER A 55 16.18 -18.83 -4.67
C SER A 55 15.27 -19.32 -5.78
N ASP A 56 14.40 -20.28 -5.49
CA ASP A 56 13.32 -20.73 -6.36
C ASP A 56 12.02 -19.94 -6.14
N GLU A 57 12.08 -18.86 -5.39
CA GLU A 57 10.97 -17.97 -5.09
C GLU A 57 11.19 -16.59 -5.71
N GLY A 58 10.09 -15.84 -5.89
CA GLY A 58 10.10 -14.43 -6.17
C GLY A 58 9.85 -13.60 -4.91
N TRP A 59 9.58 -12.32 -5.09
CA TRP A 59 9.42 -11.38 -3.99
C TRP A 59 8.25 -10.44 -4.21
N VAL A 60 7.67 -9.99 -3.12
CA VAL A 60 6.68 -8.89 -3.11
C VAL A 60 7.16 -7.87 -2.10
N THR A 61 7.20 -6.63 -2.50
CA THR A 61 7.57 -5.50 -1.65
C THR A 61 6.57 -4.37 -1.81
N GLY A 62 6.48 -3.51 -0.81
CA GLY A 62 5.56 -2.38 -0.81
C GLY A 62 6.26 -1.08 -0.51
N GLU A 63 5.85 -0.03 -1.19
CA GLU A 63 6.18 1.34 -0.86
C GLU A 63 4.90 2.09 -0.45
N TYR A 64 5.07 3.11 0.38
CA TYR A 64 3.95 3.84 0.95
C TYR A 64 4.30 5.31 1.03
N GLY A 65 3.34 6.15 0.69
CA GLY A 65 3.45 7.58 0.85
C GLY A 65 2.09 8.22 1.10
N MET A 66 2.12 9.45 1.61
CA MET A 66 0.94 10.28 1.77
C MET A 66 1.10 11.53 0.91
N LEU A 67 0.10 11.84 0.10
CA LEU A 67 0.09 13.10 -0.65
C LEU A 67 0.03 14.28 0.32
N PRO A 68 0.59 15.44 -0.03
CA PRO A 68 0.65 16.60 0.87
C PRO A 68 -0.69 17.02 1.46
N ARG A 69 -1.77 16.92 0.69
CA ARG A 69 -3.13 17.26 1.15
C ARG A 69 -4.01 16.05 1.43
N SER A 70 -3.42 14.90 1.68
CA SER A 70 -4.17 13.74 2.21
C SER A 70 -4.73 14.00 3.61
N THR A 71 -4.20 14.95 4.32
CA THR A 71 -4.61 15.40 5.66
C THR A 71 -5.27 16.77 5.62
N ASN A 72 -5.90 17.16 6.72
CA ASN A 72 -6.59 18.45 6.87
C ASN A 72 -5.65 19.67 6.75
N GLU A 73 -4.35 19.48 7.03
CA GLU A 73 -3.31 20.49 6.79
C GLU A 73 -2.30 19.94 5.80
N ARG A 74 -1.65 20.85 5.04
CA ARG A 74 -0.64 20.43 4.08
C ARG A 74 0.62 19.92 4.77
N MET A 75 1.01 18.70 4.43
CA MET A 75 2.30 18.13 4.82
C MET A 75 3.34 18.36 3.71
N SER A 76 4.60 18.50 4.09
CA SER A 76 5.69 18.50 3.10
C SER A 76 5.86 17.11 2.48
N ARG A 77 6.22 17.08 1.19
CA ARG A 77 6.60 15.82 0.54
C ARG A 77 7.88 15.26 1.15
N GLU A 78 7.92 14.00 1.49
CA GLU A 78 9.12 13.35 2.02
C GLU A 78 10.30 13.41 1.03
N ALA A 79 10.01 13.26 -0.27
CA ALA A 79 11.01 13.40 -1.32
C ALA A 79 11.69 14.77 -1.32
N ALA A 80 10.96 15.84 -1.03
CA ALA A 80 11.53 17.19 -0.93
C ALA A 80 12.39 17.38 0.32
N ARG A 81 12.17 16.58 1.37
CA ARG A 81 12.99 16.57 2.58
C ARG A 81 14.22 15.66 2.48
N GLY A 82 14.30 14.86 1.42
CA GLY A 82 15.42 13.97 1.13
C GLY A 82 15.44 12.66 1.93
N LYS A 83 14.45 12.38 2.77
CA LYS A 83 14.33 11.12 3.52
C LYS A 83 12.90 10.79 3.89
N GLN A 84 12.65 9.48 4.04
CA GLN A 84 11.40 8.97 4.58
C GLN A 84 11.40 9.01 6.10
N SER A 85 10.23 9.23 6.69
CA SER A 85 10.04 9.12 8.14
C SER A 85 10.11 7.66 8.61
N GLY A 86 10.38 7.46 9.87
CA GLY A 86 10.32 6.12 10.48
C GLY A 86 8.94 5.47 10.36
N ARG A 87 7.88 6.27 10.44
CA ARG A 87 6.50 5.80 10.26
C ARG A 87 6.28 5.26 8.83
N THR A 88 6.71 5.99 7.82
CA THR A 88 6.61 5.55 6.42
C THR A 88 7.35 4.23 6.21
N GLN A 89 8.56 4.11 6.70
CA GLN A 89 9.37 2.90 6.60
C GLN A 89 8.71 1.71 7.31
N GLU A 90 8.16 1.93 8.50
CA GLU A 90 7.44 0.89 9.26
C GLU A 90 6.22 0.38 8.49
N ILE A 91 5.44 1.28 7.90
CA ILE A 91 4.25 0.92 7.13
C ILE A 91 4.63 0.14 5.86
N GLN A 92 5.68 0.55 5.16
CA GLN A 92 6.19 -0.17 3.98
C GLN A 92 6.55 -1.63 4.31
N ARG A 93 7.23 -1.85 5.44
CA ARG A 93 7.57 -3.19 5.92
C ARG A 93 6.33 -4.00 6.26
N LEU A 94 5.34 -3.39 6.89
CA LEU A 94 4.09 -4.05 7.25
C LEU A 94 3.31 -4.48 5.99
N ILE A 95 3.20 -3.60 5.00
CA ILE A 95 2.56 -3.91 3.72
C ILE A 95 3.26 -5.09 3.05
N GLY A 96 4.57 -5.00 2.86
CA GLY A 96 5.35 -6.06 2.23
C GLY A 96 5.20 -7.41 2.92
N ARG A 97 5.32 -7.46 4.25
CA ARG A 97 5.12 -8.67 5.05
C ARG A 97 3.74 -9.28 4.86
N SER A 98 2.72 -8.43 4.90
CA SER A 98 1.32 -8.88 4.80
C SER A 98 1.04 -9.45 3.41
N LEU A 99 1.47 -8.78 2.35
CA LEU A 99 1.28 -9.23 0.98
C LEU A 99 2.02 -10.54 0.70
N ARG A 100 3.21 -10.73 1.24
CA ARG A 100 3.96 -11.99 1.10
C ARG A 100 3.24 -13.19 1.71
N GLN A 101 2.39 -12.98 2.71
CA GLN A 101 1.57 -14.06 3.27
C GLN A 101 0.35 -14.40 2.39
N ALA A 102 -0.06 -13.51 1.52
CA ALA A 102 -1.23 -13.67 0.66
C ALA A 102 -0.91 -14.34 -0.68
N VAL A 103 0.37 -14.47 -1.05
CA VAL A 103 0.80 -15.02 -2.35
C VAL A 103 1.73 -16.22 -2.16
N ASN A 104 1.69 -17.14 -3.11
CA ASN A 104 2.68 -18.22 -3.19
C ASN A 104 3.91 -17.72 -3.97
N LEU A 105 4.99 -17.41 -3.24
CA LEU A 105 6.21 -16.83 -3.81
C LEU A 105 6.89 -17.72 -4.84
N LYS A 106 6.63 -19.03 -4.84
CA LYS A 106 7.19 -19.95 -5.85
C LYS A 106 6.65 -19.66 -7.25
N TYR A 107 5.39 -19.20 -7.37
CA TYR A 107 4.83 -18.80 -8.66
C TYR A 107 5.45 -17.52 -9.22
N LEU A 108 6.16 -16.78 -8.37
CA LEU A 108 6.84 -15.55 -8.75
C LEU A 108 8.34 -15.74 -8.99
N LYS A 109 8.82 -16.98 -9.15
CA LYS A 109 10.24 -17.26 -9.34
C LYS A 109 10.88 -16.33 -10.37
N GLY A 110 11.97 -15.68 -9.98
CA GLY A 110 12.71 -14.75 -10.82
C GLY A 110 12.05 -13.37 -10.98
N LYS A 111 10.95 -13.11 -10.29
CA LYS A 111 10.20 -11.87 -10.41
C LYS A 111 10.00 -11.17 -9.06
N THR A 112 9.87 -9.86 -9.11
CA THR A 112 9.47 -9.03 -7.98
C THR A 112 8.20 -8.26 -8.34
N ILE A 113 7.23 -8.25 -7.43
CA ILE A 113 6.08 -7.35 -7.52
C ILE A 113 6.33 -6.19 -6.57
N ASN A 114 6.36 -4.98 -7.11
CA ASN A 114 6.39 -3.74 -6.34
C ASN A 114 4.97 -3.20 -6.25
N VAL A 115 4.49 -2.99 -5.02
CA VAL A 115 3.18 -2.39 -4.79
C VAL A 115 3.38 -1.00 -4.20
N ASP A 116 2.99 0.01 -4.96
CA ASP A 116 3.07 1.41 -4.57
C ASP A 116 1.71 1.84 -4.02
N CYS A 117 1.69 2.27 -2.75
CA CYS A 117 0.49 2.71 -2.05
C CYS A 117 0.57 4.20 -1.75
N ASP A 118 -0.28 4.98 -2.39
CA ASP A 118 -0.32 6.44 -2.25
C ASP A 118 -1.64 6.88 -1.62
N VAL A 119 -1.56 7.40 -0.40
CA VAL A 119 -2.73 7.89 0.32
C VAL A 119 -3.13 9.24 -0.25
N ILE A 120 -4.34 9.31 -0.81
CA ILE A 120 -4.89 10.56 -1.35
C ILE A 120 -5.78 11.28 -0.35
N GLN A 121 -6.38 10.55 0.59
CA GLN A 121 -7.20 11.10 1.67
C GLN A 121 -7.10 10.21 2.89
N ALA A 122 -6.67 10.75 4.01
CA ALA A 122 -6.48 10.02 5.26
C ALA A 122 -7.53 10.41 6.31
N ASP A 123 -8.28 9.42 6.77
CA ASP A 123 -9.24 9.52 7.88
C ASP A 123 -9.10 8.31 8.82
N GLY A 124 -7.85 7.91 9.08
CA GLY A 124 -7.51 6.72 9.85
C GLY A 124 -7.54 5.44 9.01
N GLY A 125 -6.77 4.43 9.42
CA GLY A 125 -6.76 3.11 8.80
C GLY A 125 -6.04 3.02 7.45
N THR A 126 -5.10 3.92 7.17
CA THR A 126 -4.36 3.92 5.89
C THR A 126 -3.52 2.65 5.69
N ARG A 127 -2.97 2.08 6.78
CA ARG A 127 -2.25 0.79 6.72
C ARG A 127 -3.17 -0.34 6.24
N THR A 128 -4.33 -0.46 6.87
CA THR A 128 -5.32 -1.49 6.53
C THR A 128 -5.80 -1.34 5.10
N ALA A 129 -6.14 -0.13 4.68
CA ALA A 129 -6.56 0.15 3.31
C ALA A 129 -5.48 -0.22 2.29
N SER A 130 -4.21 0.08 2.59
CA SER A 130 -3.08 -0.24 1.70
C SER A 130 -2.83 -1.75 1.58
N ILE A 131 -3.08 -2.52 2.63
CA ILE A 131 -2.90 -3.98 2.63
C ILE A 131 -4.05 -4.69 1.92
N THR A 132 -5.28 -4.18 2.07
CA THR A 132 -6.48 -4.76 1.46
C THR A 132 -6.52 -4.55 -0.04
#